data_8a284f3f7c023f44d78190a74db65b0a
#
_entry.id   8a284f3f7c023f44d78190a74db65b0a
#
_cell.length_a   1.000
_cell.length_b   1.000
_cell.length_c   1.000
_cell.angle_alpha   90.00
_cell.angle_beta   90.00
_cell.angle_gamma   90.00
#
_symmetry.space_group_name_H-M   'P 1'
#
loop_
_entity.id
_entity.type
_entity.pdbx_description
1 polymer ?
#
loop_
_entity_poly.entity_id
_entity_poly.type
_entity_poly.pdbx_seq_one_letter_code
_entity_poly.pdbx_strand_id
1 'polypeptide(L)'
;TDTVEIQNVVGAGDLEREVDLATLASDLNGADYQPSNFSGLLYQAPDHEATVMVFESGKATVTGATSTSEMRTAFEHFVTIVRDLGVSIECTPEITVQNIVATADLDEQLNLSPVAIGLGLEQTEYEPEQFPGLVYRLDSPTVVVLLFGSGKLVVAGATERTTLETAVATVAEQLTDLSLLAD
;
A
#
# COMPACT_ATOMS: atom_id res chain seq x y z
N THR A 1 0.12 22.11 2.75
CA THR A 1 -1.25 21.55 2.69
C THR A 1 -1.22 20.10 3.16
N ASP A 2 -1.91 19.80 4.24
CA ASP A 2 -1.86 18.50 4.91
C ASP A 2 -2.73 17.42 4.23
N THR A 3 -3.09 17.63 2.96
CA THR A 3 -3.95 16.72 2.22
C THR A 3 -3.14 15.55 1.66
N VAL A 4 -3.57 14.33 1.97
CA VAL A 4 -2.94 13.12 1.44
C VAL A 4 -3.74 12.58 0.25
N GLU A 5 -3.02 12.04 -0.72
CA GLU A 5 -3.59 11.34 -1.86
C GLU A 5 -3.19 9.86 -1.79
N ILE A 6 -4.17 8.99 -1.68
CA ILE A 6 -3.91 7.56 -1.59
C ILE A 6 -3.47 7.03 -2.96
N GLN A 7 -2.31 6.37 -2.99
CA GLN A 7 -1.73 5.79 -4.21
C GLN A 7 -1.94 4.30 -4.30
N ASN A 8 -1.98 3.61 -3.16
CA ASN A 8 -2.14 2.16 -3.15
C ASN A 8 -2.76 1.72 -1.82
N VAL A 9 -3.77 0.86 -1.90
CA VAL A 9 -4.36 0.16 -0.76
C VAL A 9 -4.10 -1.33 -0.97
N VAL A 10 -3.45 -1.95 -0.01
CA VAL A 10 -3.17 -3.38 -0.02
C VAL A 10 -4.05 -4.06 1.01
N GLY A 11 -4.77 -5.08 0.57
CA GLY A 11 -5.61 -5.88 1.44
C GLY A 11 -5.21 -7.34 1.44
N ALA A 12 -5.54 -8.05 2.52
CA ALA A 12 -5.32 -9.49 2.63
C ALA A 12 -6.63 -10.18 3.02
N GLY A 13 -6.92 -11.26 2.33
CA GLY A 13 -8.08 -12.11 2.57
C GLY A 13 -7.69 -13.59 2.51
N ASP A 14 -8.65 -14.44 2.81
CA ASP A 14 -8.47 -15.89 2.78
C ASP A 14 -9.76 -16.53 2.28
N LEU A 15 -9.65 -17.35 1.24
CA LEU A 15 -10.78 -18.12 0.71
C LEU A 15 -11.16 -19.29 1.63
N GLU A 16 -10.33 -19.55 2.65
CA GLU A 16 -10.51 -20.58 3.66
C GLU A 16 -10.59 -22.01 3.07
N ARG A 17 -9.91 -22.20 1.95
CA ARG A 17 -9.76 -23.51 1.31
C ARG A 17 -8.56 -23.52 0.38
N GLU A 18 -8.02 -24.69 0.12
CA GLU A 18 -7.00 -24.85 -0.91
C GLU A 18 -7.61 -24.68 -2.30
N VAL A 19 -6.84 -24.11 -3.21
CA VAL A 19 -7.24 -23.81 -4.58
C VAL A 19 -6.25 -24.42 -5.55
N ASP A 20 -6.77 -25.13 -6.56
CA ASP A 20 -5.95 -25.60 -7.67
C ASP A 20 -5.73 -24.46 -8.66
N LEU A 21 -4.57 -23.82 -8.55
CA LEU A 21 -4.25 -22.62 -9.35
C LEU A 21 -4.12 -22.92 -10.84
N ALA A 22 -3.63 -24.09 -11.20
CA ALA A 22 -3.50 -24.46 -12.61
C ALA A 22 -4.85 -24.60 -13.28
N THR A 23 -5.80 -25.26 -12.62
CA THR A 23 -7.18 -25.38 -13.12
C THR A 23 -7.86 -24.03 -13.17
N LEU A 24 -7.71 -23.23 -12.11
CA LEU A 24 -8.30 -21.90 -12.06
C LEU A 24 -7.75 -21.00 -13.17
N ALA A 25 -6.46 -21.04 -13.42
CA ALA A 25 -5.83 -20.26 -14.48
C ALA A 25 -6.37 -20.61 -15.87
N SER A 26 -6.68 -21.88 -16.10
CA SER A 26 -7.26 -22.34 -17.37
C SER A 26 -8.67 -21.80 -17.61
N ASP A 27 -9.44 -21.65 -16.54
CA ASP A 27 -10.86 -21.29 -16.62
C ASP A 27 -11.09 -19.77 -16.45
N LEU A 28 -10.12 -19.05 -15.91
CA LEU A 28 -10.26 -17.64 -15.55
C LEU A 28 -9.60 -16.73 -16.59
N ASN A 29 -10.42 -15.96 -17.32
CA ASN A 29 -9.92 -14.97 -18.27
C ASN A 29 -9.23 -13.81 -17.49
N GLY A 30 -8.04 -13.44 -17.95
CA GLY A 30 -7.27 -12.37 -17.30
C GLY A 30 -6.35 -12.85 -16.18
N ALA A 31 -6.25 -14.18 -15.98
CA ALA A 31 -5.34 -14.75 -15.03
C ALA A 31 -3.95 -14.97 -15.62
N ASP A 32 -2.93 -14.69 -14.82
CA ASP A 32 -1.53 -14.99 -15.15
C ASP A 32 -0.98 -15.90 -14.06
N TYR A 33 -0.60 -17.11 -14.47
CA TYR A 33 -0.04 -18.11 -13.55
C TYR A 33 1.21 -18.72 -14.14
N GLN A 34 2.35 -18.38 -13.55
CA GLN A 34 3.67 -18.85 -13.98
C GLN A 34 4.41 -19.39 -12.76
N PRO A 35 4.11 -20.64 -12.34
CA PRO A 35 4.63 -21.18 -11.09
C PRO A 35 6.16 -21.29 -11.01
N SER A 36 6.86 -21.27 -12.15
CA SER A 36 8.32 -21.25 -12.18
C SER A 36 8.92 -19.91 -11.79
N ASN A 37 8.13 -18.82 -11.91
CA ASN A 37 8.57 -17.47 -11.59
C ASN A 37 7.97 -16.96 -10.30
N PHE A 38 6.71 -17.28 -10.04
CA PHE A 38 5.97 -16.77 -8.89
C PHE A 38 4.88 -17.79 -8.50
N SER A 39 4.79 -18.11 -7.22
CA SER A 39 3.91 -19.17 -6.71
C SER A 39 2.43 -18.83 -6.69
N GLY A 40 2.06 -17.57 -6.86
CA GLY A 40 0.67 -17.12 -6.87
C GLY A 40 0.12 -16.95 -8.27
N LEU A 41 -1.22 -16.92 -8.35
CA LEU A 41 -1.95 -16.55 -9.55
C LEU A 41 -2.33 -15.09 -9.48
N LEU A 42 -2.07 -14.34 -10.54
CA LEU A 42 -2.43 -12.91 -10.64
C LEU A 42 -3.69 -12.77 -11.49
N TYR A 43 -4.65 -12.01 -10.99
CA TYR A 43 -5.88 -11.71 -11.71
C TYR A 43 -6.19 -10.23 -11.67
N GLN A 44 -6.41 -9.64 -12.83
CA GLN A 44 -6.87 -8.26 -12.94
C GLN A 44 -8.15 -8.25 -13.80
N ALA A 45 -9.25 -7.81 -13.19
CA ALA A 45 -10.50 -7.65 -13.93
C ALA A 45 -10.38 -6.51 -14.95
N PRO A 46 -11.02 -6.61 -16.13
CA PRO A 46 -10.90 -5.58 -17.16
C PRO A 46 -11.31 -4.18 -16.71
N ASP A 47 -12.26 -4.08 -15.79
CA ASP A 47 -12.81 -2.81 -15.32
C ASP A 47 -12.21 -2.33 -13.99
N HIS A 48 -11.19 -3.02 -13.48
CA HIS A 48 -10.56 -2.70 -12.20
C HIS A 48 -9.05 -2.50 -12.37
N GLU A 49 -8.51 -1.49 -11.70
CA GLU A 49 -7.06 -1.28 -11.66
C GLU A 49 -6.38 -2.20 -10.66
N ALA A 50 -7.12 -2.66 -9.65
CA ALA A 50 -6.58 -3.53 -8.61
C ALA A 50 -6.30 -4.93 -9.15
N THR A 51 -5.20 -5.51 -8.66
CA THR A 51 -4.80 -6.88 -8.97
C THR A 51 -5.02 -7.76 -7.75
N VAL A 52 -5.64 -8.92 -7.97
CA VAL A 52 -5.81 -9.94 -6.93
C VAL A 52 -4.75 -11.00 -7.14
N MET A 53 -3.99 -11.29 -6.10
CA MET A 53 -3.05 -12.40 -6.06
C MET A 53 -3.63 -13.49 -5.18
N VAL A 54 -3.69 -14.72 -5.68
CA VAL A 54 -4.18 -15.85 -4.88
C VAL A 54 -3.14 -16.95 -4.87
N PHE A 55 -3.01 -17.60 -3.71
CA PHE A 55 -2.06 -18.69 -3.48
C PHE A 55 -2.79 -20.00 -3.31
N GLU A 56 -2.07 -21.09 -3.48
CA GLU A 56 -2.63 -22.46 -3.37
C GLU A 56 -3.32 -22.70 -2.02
N SER A 57 -2.84 -22.08 -0.95
CA SER A 57 -3.44 -22.14 0.39
C SER A 57 -4.82 -21.49 0.49
N GLY A 58 -5.21 -20.72 -0.50
CA GLY A 58 -6.43 -19.91 -0.48
C GLY A 58 -6.22 -18.48 0.00
N LYS A 59 -5.05 -18.15 0.49
CA LYS A 59 -4.72 -16.78 0.89
C LYS A 59 -4.65 -15.89 -0.34
N ALA A 60 -5.17 -14.67 -0.19
CA ALA A 60 -5.24 -13.71 -1.28
C ALA A 60 -4.77 -12.34 -0.82
N THR A 61 -4.19 -11.59 -1.76
CA THR A 61 -3.77 -10.21 -1.54
C THR A 61 -4.31 -9.37 -2.68
N VAL A 62 -4.86 -8.21 -2.36
CA VAL A 62 -5.27 -7.21 -3.36
C VAL A 62 -4.32 -6.04 -3.29
N THR A 63 -3.82 -5.60 -4.43
CA THR A 63 -2.91 -4.46 -4.54
C THR A 63 -3.31 -3.58 -5.72
N GLY A 64 -2.88 -2.32 -5.73
CA GLY A 64 -3.16 -1.40 -6.83
C GLY A 64 -4.48 -0.65 -6.72
N ALA A 65 -5.26 -0.89 -5.68
CA ALA A 65 -6.47 -0.11 -5.42
C ALA A 65 -6.12 1.29 -4.90
N THR A 66 -6.94 2.28 -5.22
CA THR A 66 -6.76 3.65 -4.75
C THR A 66 -7.72 4.02 -3.63
N SER A 67 -8.57 3.09 -3.22
CA SER A 67 -9.46 3.24 -2.07
C SER A 67 -9.74 1.89 -1.43
N THR A 68 -10.15 1.91 -0.18
CA THR A 68 -10.59 0.70 0.53
C THR A 68 -11.81 0.07 -0.13
N SER A 69 -12.72 0.90 -0.63
CA SER A 69 -13.91 0.47 -1.36
C SER A 69 -13.55 -0.28 -2.65
N GLU A 70 -12.64 0.26 -3.43
CA GLU A 70 -12.15 -0.39 -4.66
C GLU A 70 -11.49 -1.73 -4.36
N MET A 71 -10.66 -1.78 -3.32
CA MET A 71 -10.02 -3.00 -2.87
C MET A 71 -11.04 -4.10 -2.54
N ARG A 72 -12.06 -3.75 -1.78
CA ARG A 72 -13.14 -4.70 -1.41
C ARG A 72 -13.93 -5.15 -2.63
N THR A 73 -14.30 -4.22 -3.50
CA THR A 73 -15.05 -4.51 -4.71
C THR A 73 -14.28 -5.47 -5.63
N ALA A 74 -12.98 -5.25 -5.80
CA ALA A 74 -12.13 -6.13 -6.60
C ALA A 74 -12.08 -7.54 -6.02
N PHE A 75 -11.93 -7.67 -4.71
CA PHE A 75 -11.90 -8.97 -4.04
C PHE A 75 -13.25 -9.70 -4.12
N GLU A 76 -14.35 -9.00 -3.86
CA GLU A 76 -15.70 -9.58 -3.95
C GLU A 76 -16.01 -10.05 -5.37
N HIS A 77 -15.62 -9.28 -6.37
CA HIS A 77 -15.75 -9.65 -7.77
C HIS A 77 -14.98 -10.93 -8.09
N PHE A 78 -13.74 -11.01 -7.62
CA PHE A 78 -12.91 -12.20 -7.76
C PHE A 78 -13.56 -13.42 -7.11
N VAL A 79 -14.05 -13.31 -5.88
CA VAL A 79 -14.74 -14.38 -5.17
C VAL A 79 -15.97 -14.86 -5.94
N THR A 80 -16.75 -13.94 -6.47
CA THR A 80 -17.96 -14.26 -7.27
C THR A 80 -17.58 -15.07 -8.52
N ILE A 81 -16.56 -14.64 -9.26
CA ILE A 81 -16.11 -15.34 -10.46
C ILE A 81 -15.60 -16.75 -10.12
N VAL A 82 -14.82 -16.87 -9.06
CA VAL A 82 -14.27 -18.16 -8.63
C VAL A 82 -15.40 -19.13 -8.23
N ARG A 83 -16.44 -18.63 -7.56
CA ARG A 83 -17.64 -19.44 -7.28
C ARG A 83 -18.36 -19.87 -8.54
N ASP A 84 -18.50 -18.98 -9.51
CA ASP A 84 -19.16 -19.27 -10.78
C ASP A 84 -18.40 -20.34 -11.59
N LEU A 85 -17.10 -20.44 -11.41
CA LEU A 85 -16.27 -21.46 -12.03
C LEU A 85 -16.34 -22.81 -11.30
N GLY A 86 -17.11 -22.90 -10.22
CA GLY A 86 -17.36 -24.15 -9.51
C GLY A 86 -16.52 -24.36 -8.26
N VAL A 87 -15.73 -23.39 -7.85
CA VAL A 87 -14.99 -23.46 -6.58
C VAL A 87 -15.96 -23.17 -5.43
N SER A 88 -16.10 -24.13 -4.51
CA SER A 88 -17.00 -24.00 -3.39
C SER A 88 -16.40 -23.11 -2.30
N ILE A 89 -16.99 -21.96 -2.08
CA ILE A 89 -16.61 -21.03 -1.00
C ILE A 89 -17.84 -20.85 -0.13
N GLU A 90 -17.84 -21.44 1.04
CA GLU A 90 -19.03 -21.55 1.91
C GLU A 90 -19.43 -20.24 2.59
N CYS A 91 -18.44 -19.41 2.94
CA CYS A 91 -18.70 -18.11 3.56
C CYS A 91 -18.31 -16.98 2.61
N THR A 92 -18.73 -15.76 2.91
CA THR A 92 -18.21 -14.59 2.20
C THR A 92 -16.86 -14.24 2.85
N PRO A 93 -15.74 -14.44 2.14
CA PRO A 93 -14.44 -14.14 2.73
C PRO A 93 -14.31 -12.65 3.03
N GLU A 94 -13.74 -12.35 4.18
CA GLU A 94 -13.43 -10.97 4.55
C GLU A 94 -12.05 -10.59 4.05
N ILE A 95 -11.91 -9.32 3.68
CA ILE A 95 -10.61 -8.75 3.33
C ILE A 95 -10.31 -7.60 4.27
N THR A 96 -9.10 -7.57 4.80
CA THR A 96 -8.64 -6.53 5.73
C THR A 96 -7.55 -5.69 5.09
N VAL A 97 -7.53 -4.40 5.38
CA VAL A 97 -6.47 -3.50 4.93
C VAL A 97 -5.18 -3.86 5.65
N GLN A 98 -4.12 -4.11 4.89
CA GLN A 98 -2.78 -4.41 5.42
C GLN A 98 -1.87 -3.20 5.37
N ASN A 99 -2.02 -2.38 4.35
CA ASN A 99 -1.16 -1.21 4.15
C ASN A 99 -1.84 -0.22 3.22
N ILE A 100 -1.67 1.05 3.51
CA ILE A 100 -2.04 2.14 2.63
C ILE A 100 -0.78 2.95 2.37
N VAL A 101 -0.52 3.26 1.10
CA VAL A 101 0.55 4.15 0.68
C VAL A 101 -0.11 5.43 0.14
N ALA A 102 0.33 6.57 0.66
CA ALA A 102 -0.20 7.86 0.23
C ALA A 102 0.94 8.83 -0.02
N THR A 103 0.66 9.85 -0.81
CA THR A 103 1.56 10.96 -1.08
C THR A 103 0.98 12.25 -0.52
N ALA A 104 1.86 13.17 -0.19
CA ALA A 104 1.52 14.54 0.19
C ALA A 104 2.59 15.48 -0.36
N ASP A 105 2.31 16.76 -0.35
CA ASP A 105 3.25 17.78 -0.79
C ASP A 105 3.23 18.90 0.24
N LEU A 106 4.40 19.28 0.74
CA LEU A 106 4.55 20.39 1.67
C LEU A 106 4.56 21.75 0.96
N ASP A 107 4.56 21.70 -0.39
CA ASP A 107 4.60 22.89 -1.25
C ASP A 107 5.86 23.76 -1.05
N GLU A 108 6.90 23.18 -0.50
CA GLU A 108 8.15 23.89 -0.21
C GLU A 108 9.34 22.93 -0.32
N GLN A 109 10.44 23.43 -0.88
CA GLN A 109 11.66 22.62 -0.99
C GLN A 109 12.31 22.37 0.36
N LEU A 110 12.87 21.17 0.52
CA LEU A 110 13.53 20.74 1.73
C LEU A 110 15.03 20.53 1.47
N ASN A 111 15.84 20.94 2.44
CA ASN A 111 17.24 20.55 2.49
C ASN A 111 17.36 19.33 3.40
N LEU A 112 17.51 18.16 2.80
CA LEU A 112 17.40 16.89 3.53
C LEU A 112 18.52 16.64 4.55
N SER A 113 19.72 17.19 4.36
CA SER A 113 20.80 17.01 5.33
C SER A 113 20.47 17.60 6.70
N PRO A 114 20.10 18.90 6.82
CA PRO A 114 19.67 19.42 8.13
C PRO A 114 18.37 18.80 8.62
N VAL A 115 17.46 18.36 7.74
CA VAL A 115 16.24 17.66 8.14
C VAL A 115 16.58 16.35 8.85
N ALA A 116 17.50 15.56 8.31
CA ALA A 116 17.93 14.31 8.93
C ALA A 116 18.50 14.54 10.34
N ILE A 117 19.31 15.56 10.50
CA ILE A 117 19.89 15.92 11.80
C ILE A 117 18.80 16.37 12.77
N GLY A 118 17.90 17.23 12.32
CA GLY A 118 16.83 17.77 13.16
C GLY A 118 15.80 16.75 13.60
N LEU A 119 15.44 15.79 12.75
CA LEU A 119 14.50 14.73 13.08
C LEU A 119 15.11 13.62 13.94
N GLY A 120 16.45 13.52 13.97
CA GLY A 120 17.17 12.54 14.77
C GLY A 120 17.77 11.42 13.94
N LEU A 121 19.07 11.22 14.09
CA LEU A 121 19.83 10.25 13.31
C LEU A 121 19.47 8.80 13.62
N GLU A 122 18.85 8.54 14.76
CA GLU A 122 18.40 7.20 15.14
C GLU A 122 17.12 6.79 14.38
N GLN A 123 16.31 7.75 13.98
CA GLN A 123 15.02 7.53 13.33
C GLN A 123 15.05 7.81 11.83
N THR A 124 16.17 8.28 11.31
CA THR A 124 16.30 8.65 9.90
C THR A 124 17.39 7.85 9.21
N GLU A 125 17.22 7.62 7.93
CA GLU A 125 18.23 7.09 7.02
C GLU A 125 18.30 8.01 5.80
N TYR A 126 19.48 8.59 5.57
CA TYR A 126 19.68 9.46 4.41
C TYR A 126 21.01 9.13 3.74
N GLU A 127 20.93 8.44 2.62
CA GLU A 127 22.06 8.02 1.80
C GLU A 127 21.82 8.44 0.35
N PRO A 128 22.04 9.73 0.02
CA PRO A 128 21.65 10.29 -1.28
C PRO A 128 22.32 9.61 -2.48
N GLU A 129 23.44 8.94 -2.28
CA GLU A 129 24.10 8.18 -3.35
C GLU A 129 23.38 6.90 -3.72
N GLN A 130 22.59 6.35 -2.81
CA GLN A 130 21.83 5.12 -3.01
C GLN A 130 20.34 5.38 -3.26
N PHE A 131 19.77 6.34 -2.58
CA PHE A 131 18.36 6.70 -2.69
C PHE A 131 18.19 8.19 -2.42
N PRO A 132 17.49 8.93 -3.30
CA PRO A 132 17.41 10.40 -3.17
C PRO A 132 16.53 10.89 -2.03
N GLY A 133 15.68 10.04 -1.47
CA GLY A 133 14.79 10.40 -0.38
C GLY A 133 15.40 10.14 0.99
N LEU A 134 14.89 10.84 1.99
CA LEU A 134 15.19 10.58 3.39
C LEU A 134 14.11 9.68 3.96
N VAL A 135 14.50 8.58 4.58
CA VAL A 135 13.58 7.65 5.24
C VAL A 135 13.47 8.06 6.71
N TYR A 136 12.25 8.35 7.16
CA TYR A 136 11.97 8.72 8.55
C TYR A 136 10.96 7.73 9.14
N ARG A 137 11.36 7.09 10.23
CA ARG A 137 10.50 6.16 10.96
C ARG A 137 9.84 6.89 12.11
N LEU A 138 8.54 7.16 11.95
CA LEU A 138 7.75 7.84 12.95
C LEU A 138 7.20 6.82 13.95
N ASP A 139 7.23 7.14 15.24
CA ASP A 139 6.75 6.23 16.30
C ASP A 139 5.28 6.43 16.65
N SER A 140 4.79 7.66 16.53
CA SER A 140 3.40 7.97 16.87
C SER A 140 2.83 8.99 15.90
N PRO A 141 2.04 8.53 14.93
CA PRO A 141 1.69 7.13 14.64
C PRO A 141 2.87 6.33 14.06
N THR A 142 2.84 5.00 14.21
CA THR A 142 3.89 4.12 13.69
C THR A 142 3.76 3.97 12.18
N VAL A 143 4.51 4.75 11.43
CA VAL A 143 4.54 4.73 9.97
C VAL A 143 5.95 5.07 9.47
N VAL A 144 6.20 4.81 8.21
CA VAL A 144 7.42 5.23 7.52
C VAL A 144 7.07 6.39 6.59
N VAL A 145 7.84 7.46 6.68
CA VAL A 145 7.70 8.64 5.82
C VAL A 145 8.96 8.78 4.99
N LEU A 146 8.78 8.90 3.67
CA LEU A 146 9.86 9.24 2.76
C LEU A 146 9.75 10.74 2.44
N LEU A 147 10.82 11.49 2.68
CA LEU A 147 10.87 12.91 2.40
C LEU A 147 11.81 13.16 1.22
N PHE A 148 11.36 13.99 0.29
CA PHE A 148 12.17 14.35 -0.90
C PHE A 148 12.49 15.84 -0.88
N GLY A 149 13.59 16.20 -1.52
CA GLY A 149 14.05 17.59 -1.59
C GLY A 149 13.03 18.54 -2.24
N SER A 150 12.13 18.00 -3.06
CA SER A 150 11.05 18.79 -3.66
C SER A 150 9.96 19.21 -2.67
N GLY A 151 9.94 18.61 -1.48
CA GLY A 151 8.87 18.78 -0.50
C GLY A 151 7.79 17.72 -0.56
N LYS A 152 7.89 16.79 -1.50
CA LYS A 152 6.96 15.65 -1.59
C LYS A 152 7.25 14.62 -0.54
N LEU A 153 6.19 14.02 -0.03
CA LEU A 153 6.23 12.96 0.97
C LEU A 153 5.54 11.72 0.44
N VAL A 154 6.06 10.56 0.85
CA VAL A 154 5.37 9.27 0.69
C VAL A 154 5.22 8.67 2.09
N VAL A 155 4.01 8.30 2.47
CA VAL A 155 3.72 7.71 3.78
C VAL A 155 3.19 6.31 3.59
N ALA A 156 3.74 5.36 4.32
CA ALA A 156 3.37 3.94 4.23
C ALA A 156 3.34 3.29 5.61
N GLY A 157 2.59 2.20 5.73
CA GLY A 157 2.53 1.41 6.95
C GLY A 157 1.27 1.65 7.79
N ALA A 158 0.34 2.43 7.31
CA ALA A 158 -0.94 2.66 7.99
C ALA A 158 -2.05 1.80 7.39
N THR A 159 -3.09 1.57 8.16
CA THR A 159 -4.29 0.85 7.73
C THR A 159 -5.52 1.77 7.63
N GLU A 160 -5.36 3.03 8.00
CA GLU A 160 -6.42 4.03 7.96
C GLU A 160 -5.90 5.35 7.38
N ARG A 161 -6.74 6.03 6.61
CA ARG A 161 -6.41 7.34 6.03
C ARG A 161 -6.06 8.38 7.09
N THR A 162 -6.81 8.39 8.19
CA THR A 162 -6.59 9.35 9.28
C THR A 162 -5.20 9.25 9.89
N THR A 163 -4.66 8.03 9.94
CA THR A 163 -3.28 7.80 10.41
C THR A 163 -2.26 8.46 9.49
N LEU A 164 -2.48 8.36 8.17
CA LEU A 164 -1.61 8.99 7.17
C LEU A 164 -1.66 10.52 7.28
N GLU A 165 -2.86 11.07 7.43
CA GLU A 165 -3.07 12.51 7.58
C GLU A 165 -2.39 13.04 8.85
N THR A 166 -2.52 12.31 9.96
CA THR A 166 -1.86 12.64 11.22
C THR A 166 -0.35 12.60 11.07
N ALA A 167 0.19 11.60 10.37
CA ALA A 167 1.63 11.48 10.15
C ALA A 167 2.17 12.68 9.35
N VAL A 168 1.49 13.08 8.28
CA VAL A 168 1.90 14.24 7.48
C VAL A 168 1.86 15.51 8.31
N ALA A 169 0.80 15.73 9.07
CA ALA A 169 0.66 16.89 9.95
C ALA A 169 1.78 16.93 11.00
N THR A 170 2.10 15.77 11.59
CA THR A 170 3.17 15.65 12.59
C THR A 170 4.53 16.02 12.00
N VAL A 171 4.84 15.50 10.81
CA VAL A 171 6.11 15.81 10.13
C VAL A 171 6.19 17.30 9.78
N ALA A 172 5.11 17.86 9.23
CA ALA A 172 5.06 19.30 8.90
C ALA A 172 5.28 20.18 10.14
N GLU A 173 4.65 19.83 11.26
CA GLU A 173 4.82 20.54 12.53
C GLU A 173 6.25 20.45 13.04
N GLN A 174 6.85 19.27 13.01
CA GLN A 174 8.24 19.07 13.43
C GLN A 174 9.21 19.89 12.58
N LEU A 175 9.01 19.94 11.25
CA LEU A 175 9.85 20.72 10.36
C LEU A 175 9.69 22.23 10.58
N THR A 176 8.48 22.68 10.88
CA THR A 176 8.20 24.09 11.22
C THR A 176 8.90 24.46 12.54
N ASP A 177 8.78 23.62 13.55
CA ASP A 177 9.40 23.84 14.86
C ASP A 177 10.93 23.90 14.78
N LEU A 178 11.50 23.18 13.83
CA LEU A 178 12.95 23.17 13.58
C LEU A 178 13.38 24.31 12.64
N SER A 179 12.46 25.15 12.20
CA SER A 179 12.69 26.21 11.21
C SER A 179 13.25 25.68 9.88
N LEU A 180 12.85 24.47 9.52
CA LEU A 180 13.23 23.82 8.26
C LEU A 180 12.11 23.92 7.21
N LEU A 181 10.96 24.43 7.62
CA LEU A 181 9.79 24.68 6.79
C LEU A 181 9.17 25.99 7.23
N ALA A 182 8.69 26.81 6.31
CA ALA A 182 8.02 28.07 6.64
C ALA A 182 6.63 27.83 7.26
N ASP A 183 6.16 28.80 8.05
CA ASP A 183 4.83 28.76 8.67
C ASP A 183 3.70 28.86 7.63
#